data_6e4b0109c7553ba685625da5dfc692a0
#
_entry.id   6e4b0109c7553ba685625da5dfc692a0
#
_cell.length_a   1.000
_cell.length_b   1.000
_cell.length_c   1.000
_cell.angle_alpha   90.00
_cell.angle_beta   90.00
_cell.angle_gamma   90.00
#
_symmetry.space_group_name_H-M   'P 1'
#
loop_
_entity.id
_entity.type
_entity.pdbx_description
1 polymer ?
#
loop_
_entity_poly.entity_id
_entity_poly.type
_entity_poly.pdbx_seq_one_letter_code
_entity_poly.pdbx_strand_id
1 'polypeptide(L)'
;MCGIVGYVGDKEASEFLIDGLRRLEYRGYDSAGIAVFDGEKINITKKKGRLANLEAVLKEHPLHGHIGVGHTRWATHGQPSDVNSHPHGDCHNHFVVVHNGIIENYMELKKQLIARGHIFKSETDSEVVAHLAEELDDGDFFSTIRKVTARITGTYTLLFMNSDFPDTIICTKKSNPLIIGLGKGENFIASDIPAVINKTRRIFIINDHEIAIVKKDKVSVFDAEGLPVSKKVQEVTWTAEAAEKNGYPHFMLKEIYEQPKAVRDTTTIHVDKDGMVCFDNLNWTKADLENIDNILITACGTAYHAGLVAKHYIERFVKIPVEVDIASEYRYRQPLTSERTLCIVVSQSGETLDTLEALKEAKRLGARSIAVTNSIGSSIAREADYTIYTLAGPEIAVASTKAYTTQLVALLLLSLYMGQIKGTIRPELIKEITSALLTLPDKITEVLKEKDHMEKLADKLKDAKDIFYLGRSIDYAIAMEGALKLKEISYIHAEAYAAGELKHGTLALITKETPVIAVATQSHVASKMYSNIQEVRARGAEVIGIGYDDDPELEKYATDTVRIPRVDEFIAPILSVIPMQLLAYFTGIKRGNDVDKPRNLAKSVTVE
;
A
#
# COMPACT_ATOMS: atom_id res chain seq x y z
N MET A 1 9.46 -0.41 4.61
CA MET A 1 9.18 1.03 4.86
C MET A 1 9.20 1.29 6.37
N CYS A 2 9.64 2.47 6.80
CA CYS A 2 9.80 2.80 8.22
C CYS A 2 8.61 3.60 8.76
N GLY A 3 8.38 3.57 10.08
CA GLY A 3 7.40 4.39 10.78
C GLY A 3 8.08 5.54 11.52
N ILE A 4 7.59 6.76 11.36
CA ILE A 4 8.04 7.95 12.09
C ILE A 4 6.93 8.49 12.96
N VAL A 5 7.26 8.89 14.17
CA VAL A 5 6.39 9.64 15.08
C VAL A 5 7.16 10.77 15.75
N GLY A 6 6.46 11.86 16.11
CA GLY A 6 6.99 12.98 16.87
C GLY A 6 5.90 13.57 17.76
N TYR A 7 6.29 14.08 18.92
CA TYR A 7 5.39 14.68 19.90
C TYR A 7 5.98 15.94 20.49
N VAL A 8 5.15 16.96 20.60
CA VAL A 8 5.42 18.19 21.37
C VAL A 8 4.17 18.52 22.16
N GLY A 9 4.27 18.62 23.50
CA GLY A 9 3.09 18.89 24.33
C GLY A 9 3.44 19.04 25.81
N ASP A 10 2.44 18.85 26.67
CA ASP A 10 2.60 18.93 28.12
C ASP A 10 2.58 17.55 28.81
N LYS A 11 2.38 16.45 28.05
CA LYS A 11 2.35 15.07 28.54
C LYS A 11 3.69 14.37 28.29
N GLU A 12 3.85 13.18 28.91
CA GLU A 12 5.02 12.33 28.66
C GLU A 12 5.09 11.91 27.19
N ALA A 13 6.16 12.34 26.51
CA ALA A 13 6.37 12.05 25.08
C ALA A 13 6.48 10.56 24.80
N SER A 14 7.16 9.81 25.67
CA SER A 14 7.39 8.36 25.54
C SER A 14 6.10 7.57 25.35
N GLU A 15 5.02 7.94 26.05
CA GLU A 15 3.72 7.26 25.95
C GLU A 15 3.13 7.35 24.53
N PHE A 16 3.10 8.58 23.98
CA PHE A 16 2.63 8.77 22.61
C PHE A 16 3.54 8.12 21.59
N LEU A 17 4.87 8.27 21.74
CA LEU A 17 5.84 7.72 20.79
C LEU A 17 5.70 6.19 20.68
N ILE A 18 5.60 5.49 21.80
CA ILE A 18 5.43 4.03 21.81
C ILE A 18 4.06 3.61 21.26
N ASP A 19 2.95 4.29 21.63
CA ASP A 19 1.63 3.98 21.07
C ASP A 19 1.60 4.22 19.54
N GLY A 20 2.13 5.34 19.09
CA GLY A 20 2.23 5.68 17.68
C GLY A 20 3.09 4.69 16.88
N LEU A 21 4.27 4.31 17.42
CA LEU A 21 5.13 3.31 16.78
C LEU A 21 4.48 1.93 16.73
N ARG A 22 3.72 1.53 17.75
CA ARG A 22 2.96 0.27 17.75
C ARG A 22 1.94 0.22 16.62
N ARG A 23 1.29 1.36 16.34
CA ARG A 23 0.35 1.50 15.23
C ARG A 23 1.01 1.58 13.86
N LEU A 24 2.31 1.89 13.80
CA LEU A 24 3.11 1.93 12.57
C LEU A 24 4.03 0.71 12.39
N GLU A 25 4.01 -0.28 13.30
CA GLU A 25 4.92 -1.43 13.23
C GLU A 25 4.73 -2.28 11.96
N TYR A 26 3.55 -2.21 11.31
CA TYR A 26 3.32 -2.82 10.01
C TYR A 26 4.18 -2.22 8.87
N ARG A 27 4.75 -1.03 9.09
CA ARG A 27 5.64 -0.35 8.14
C ARG A 27 7.10 -0.75 8.30
N GLY A 28 7.54 -1.20 9.48
CA GLY A 28 8.91 -1.63 9.75
C GLY A 28 9.04 -2.25 11.13
N TYR A 29 9.78 -3.32 11.26
CA TYR A 29 9.89 -4.11 12.49
C TYR A 29 11.29 -4.72 12.71
N ASP A 30 12.30 -4.26 11.97
CA ASP A 30 13.69 -4.75 12.10
C ASP A 30 14.41 -4.15 13.30
N SER A 31 14.02 -2.94 13.67
CA SER A 31 14.48 -2.26 14.87
C SER A 31 13.56 -1.08 15.21
N ALA A 32 13.62 -0.60 16.45
CA ALA A 32 12.86 0.55 16.89
C ALA A 32 13.71 1.39 17.87
N GLY A 33 13.37 2.69 17.98
CA GLY A 33 13.99 3.58 18.96
C GLY A 33 13.22 4.87 19.12
N ILE A 34 13.47 5.53 20.24
CA ILE A 34 12.94 6.86 20.57
C ILE A 34 14.04 7.77 21.10
N ALA A 35 13.86 9.06 20.91
CA ALA A 35 14.63 10.10 21.55
C ALA A 35 13.69 11.06 22.28
N VAL A 36 14.03 11.44 23.50
CA VAL A 36 13.26 12.34 24.35
C VAL A 36 14.18 13.35 25.01
N PHE A 37 13.80 14.61 25.03
CA PHE A 37 14.50 15.67 25.77
C PHE A 37 13.99 15.71 27.21
N ASP A 38 14.89 15.52 28.19
CA ASP A 38 14.58 15.42 29.61
C ASP A 38 14.60 16.76 30.37
N GLY A 39 14.89 17.85 29.67
CA GLY A 39 15.07 19.17 30.25
C GLY A 39 16.53 19.65 30.28
N GLU A 40 17.47 18.74 30.09
CA GLU A 40 18.92 19.03 30.04
C GLU A 40 19.54 18.56 28.73
N LYS A 41 19.20 17.36 28.26
CA LYS A 41 19.76 16.72 27.07
C LYS A 41 18.77 15.83 26.36
N ILE A 42 19.11 15.42 25.14
CA ILE A 42 18.35 14.45 24.37
C ILE A 42 18.87 13.03 24.68
N ASN A 43 18.02 12.21 25.26
CA ASN A 43 18.31 10.80 25.57
C ASN A 43 17.73 9.90 24.48
N ILE A 44 18.56 8.95 24.00
CA ILE A 44 18.21 8.03 22.92
C ILE A 44 18.20 6.61 23.46
N THR A 45 17.09 5.89 23.25
CA THR A 45 17.01 4.44 23.50
C THR A 45 16.55 3.75 22.21
N LYS A 46 17.30 2.75 21.78
CA LYS A 46 17.04 2.02 20.54
C LYS A 46 17.40 0.54 20.65
N LYS A 47 16.63 -0.31 19.94
CA LYS A 47 16.78 -1.75 20.05
C LYS A 47 16.50 -2.46 18.71
N LYS A 48 17.34 -3.44 18.38
CA LYS A 48 17.10 -4.39 17.30
C LYS A 48 15.89 -5.25 17.56
N GLY A 49 15.14 -5.57 16.50
CA GLY A 49 13.97 -6.43 16.53
C GLY A 49 12.67 -5.65 16.70
N ARG A 50 11.60 -6.35 17.03
CA ARG A 50 10.25 -5.78 17.16
C ARG A 50 10.17 -4.74 18.28
N LEU A 51 9.16 -3.88 18.21
CA LEU A 51 8.91 -2.81 19.18
C LEU A 51 8.88 -3.32 20.62
N ALA A 52 8.39 -4.53 20.86
CA ALA A 52 8.37 -5.16 22.19
C ALA A 52 9.77 -5.23 22.85
N ASN A 53 10.85 -5.34 22.08
CA ASN A 53 12.21 -5.33 22.61
C ASN A 53 12.59 -3.93 23.15
N LEU A 54 12.17 -2.88 22.45
CA LEU A 54 12.35 -1.50 22.92
C LEU A 54 11.51 -1.22 24.17
N GLU A 55 10.25 -1.67 24.19
CA GLU A 55 9.35 -1.52 25.33
C GLU A 55 9.91 -2.20 26.59
N ALA A 56 10.54 -3.36 26.46
CA ALA A 56 11.18 -4.06 27.59
C ALA A 56 12.29 -3.21 28.20
N VAL A 57 13.16 -2.61 27.39
CA VAL A 57 14.23 -1.72 27.86
C VAL A 57 13.68 -0.46 28.52
N LEU A 58 12.64 0.15 27.93
CA LEU A 58 12.03 1.38 28.48
C LEU A 58 11.24 1.14 29.80
N LYS A 59 10.82 -0.09 30.09
CA LYS A 59 10.26 -0.45 31.41
C LYS A 59 11.33 -0.43 32.52
N GLU A 60 12.57 -0.80 32.18
CA GLU A 60 13.68 -0.78 33.12
C GLU A 60 14.34 0.60 33.20
N HIS A 61 14.42 1.30 32.08
CA HIS A 61 15.05 2.60 31.92
C HIS A 61 14.11 3.58 31.22
N PRO A 62 13.10 4.12 31.89
CA PRO A 62 12.14 5.03 31.28
C PRO A 62 12.79 6.34 30.85
N LEU A 63 12.33 6.89 29.74
CA LEU A 63 12.68 8.23 29.27
C LEU A 63 11.54 9.18 29.64
N HIS A 64 11.85 10.27 30.32
CA HIS A 64 10.90 11.30 30.74
C HIS A 64 11.14 12.59 29.97
N GLY A 65 10.05 13.28 29.62
CA GLY A 65 10.09 14.56 28.91
C GLY A 65 8.86 14.79 28.03
N HIS A 66 8.72 16.02 27.56
CA HIS A 66 7.52 16.53 26.90
C HIS A 66 7.66 16.69 25.38
N ILE A 67 8.84 16.41 24.85
CA ILE A 67 9.16 16.47 23.44
C ILE A 67 10.01 15.28 23.05
N GLY A 68 9.70 14.67 21.89
CA GLY A 68 10.46 13.52 21.44
C GLY A 68 10.09 13.06 20.04
N VAL A 69 10.97 12.21 19.48
CA VAL A 69 10.79 11.55 18.19
C VAL A 69 10.98 10.05 18.30
N GLY A 70 10.35 9.30 17.44
CA GLY A 70 10.44 7.85 17.45
C GLY A 70 10.41 7.27 16.04
N HIS A 71 10.96 6.06 15.91
CA HIS A 71 11.13 5.41 14.62
C HIS A 71 11.02 3.88 14.73
N THR A 72 10.36 3.25 13.75
CA THR A 72 10.49 1.81 13.47
C THR A 72 11.13 1.63 12.10
N ARG A 73 12.18 0.80 12.04
CA ARG A 73 13.05 0.67 10.88
C ARG A 73 12.71 -0.56 10.04
N TRP A 74 12.73 -0.37 8.74
CA TRP A 74 12.92 -1.39 7.71
C TRP A 74 14.29 -1.13 7.08
N ALA A 75 15.24 -2.07 7.26
CA ALA A 75 16.64 -1.83 6.90
C ALA A 75 16.83 -1.78 5.37
N THR A 76 17.44 -0.67 4.91
CA THR A 76 17.90 -0.48 3.52
C THR A 76 19.44 -0.41 3.48
N HIS A 77 20.06 0.34 4.40
CA HIS A 77 21.52 0.52 4.52
C HIS A 77 21.98 0.11 5.93
N GLY A 78 22.97 -0.76 6.02
CA GLY A 78 23.47 -1.33 7.28
C GLY A 78 22.54 -2.41 7.87
N GLN A 79 23.12 -3.50 8.39
CA GLN A 79 22.37 -4.60 8.98
C GLN A 79 21.54 -4.16 10.21
N PRO A 80 20.40 -4.81 10.50
CA PRO A 80 19.65 -4.55 11.72
C PRO A 80 20.51 -4.77 12.98
N SER A 81 20.75 -3.69 13.73
CA SER A 81 21.50 -3.66 14.98
C SER A 81 21.05 -2.50 15.85
N ASP A 82 21.40 -2.50 17.15
CA ASP A 82 21.08 -1.37 18.03
C ASP A 82 21.75 -0.08 17.53
N VAL A 83 22.95 -0.15 16.99
CA VAL A 83 23.70 1.00 16.49
C VAL A 83 23.08 1.59 15.22
N ASN A 84 22.69 0.72 14.28
CA ASN A 84 22.08 1.12 13.01
C ASN A 84 20.59 1.47 13.12
N SER A 85 19.99 1.36 14.31
CA SER A 85 18.61 1.79 14.56
C SER A 85 18.52 3.31 14.67
N HIS A 86 17.38 3.90 14.31
CA HIS A 86 17.06 5.30 14.57
C HIS A 86 16.51 5.48 16.00
N PRO A 87 16.62 6.69 16.57
CA PRO A 87 17.19 7.94 16.05
C PRO A 87 18.73 7.94 15.96
N HIS A 88 19.29 8.81 15.11
CA HIS A 88 20.70 9.09 15.03
C HIS A 88 21.01 10.48 15.60
N GLY A 89 22.07 10.59 16.39
CA GLY A 89 22.58 11.86 16.88
C GLY A 89 23.88 12.26 16.17
N ASP A 90 24.23 13.52 16.26
CA ASP A 90 25.56 14.04 15.95
C ASP A 90 26.61 13.56 16.98
N CYS A 91 27.80 14.16 16.98
CA CYS A 91 28.90 13.80 17.88
C CYS A 91 28.52 13.87 19.37
N HIS A 92 27.62 14.79 19.75
CA HIS A 92 27.25 15.13 21.13
C HIS A 92 25.76 14.91 21.44
N ASN A 93 24.97 14.41 20.49
CA ASN A 93 23.50 14.34 20.51
C ASN A 93 22.83 15.73 20.71
N HIS A 94 23.49 16.78 20.19
CA HIS A 94 22.93 18.12 20.16
C HIS A 94 21.79 18.18 19.11
N PHE A 95 22.05 17.68 17.90
CA PHE A 95 21.05 17.38 16.89
C PHE A 95 20.72 15.89 16.89
N VAL A 96 19.44 15.56 16.93
CA VAL A 96 18.94 14.19 16.80
C VAL A 96 17.93 14.11 15.67
N VAL A 97 18.07 13.09 14.82
CA VAL A 97 17.24 12.93 13.61
C VAL A 97 16.64 11.53 13.51
N VAL A 98 15.40 11.46 13.03
CA VAL A 98 14.80 10.25 12.46
C VAL A 98 14.53 10.46 10.98
N HIS A 99 14.71 9.41 10.18
CA HIS A 99 14.68 9.48 8.73
C HIS A 99 13.95 8.29 8.11
N ASN A 100 13.05 8.56 7.17
CA ASN A 100 12.54 7.60 6.19
C ASN A 100 13.02 8.02 4.81
N GLY A 101 13.59 7.10 4.05
CA GLY A 101 14.09 7.36 2.70
C GLY A 101 15.51 6.87 2.47
N ILE A 102 16.17 7.44 1.48
CA ILE A 102 17.58 7.18 1.14
C ILE A 102 18.25 8.51 0.82
N ILE A 103 19.36 8.80 1.51
CA ILE A 103 20.24 9.92 1.19
C ILE A 103 21.29 9.44 0.19
N GLU A 104 21.07 9.70 -1.08
CA GLU A 104 21.88 9.14 -2.18
C GLU A 104 23.33 9.60 -2.15
N ASN A 105 23.58 10.85 -1.77
CA ASN A 105 24.94 11.43 -1.68
C ASN A 105 25.60 11.24 -0.30
N TYR A 106 25.10 10.32 0.55
CA TYR A 106 25.57 10.15 1.92
C TYR A 106 27.08 9.81 2.01
N MET A 107 27.60 9.01 1.08
CA MET A 107 29.03 8.62 1.11
C MET A 107 29.96 9.80 0.91
N GLU A 108 29.61 10.71 0.01
CA GLU A 108 30.38 11.93 -0.24
C GLU A 108 30.33 12.86 0.97
N LEU A 109 29.11 13.10 1.51
CA LEU A 109 28.89 13.91 2.70
C LEU A 109 29.62 13.32 3.92
N LYS A 110 29.54 12.01 4.15
CA LYS A 110 30.24 11.31 5.24
C LYS A 110 31.74 11.49 5.14
N LYS A 111 32.33 11.35 3.94
CA LYS A 111 33.77 11.58 3.72
C LYS A 111 34.21 13.01 4.07
N GLN A 112 33.41 14.01 3.66
CA GLN A 112 33.67 15.43 3.95
C GLN A 112 33.60 15.71 5.45
N LEU A 113 32.57 15.18 6.14
CA LEU A 113 32.36 15.38 7.59
C LEU A 113 33.46 14.69 8.42
N ILE A 114 33.85 13.45 8.07
CA ILE A 114 34.98 12.76 8.73
C ILE A 114 36.28 13.59 8.60
N ALA A 115 36.55 14.18 7.43
CA ALA A 115 37.69 15.03 7.22
C ALA A 115 37.67 16.31 8.08
N ARG A 116 36.50 16.70 8.61
CA ARG A 116 36.31 17.83 9.53
C ARG A 116 36.22 17.41 11.01
N GLY A 117 36.41 16.12 11.30
CA GLY A 117 36.52 15.61 12.67
C GLY A 117 35.24 14.96 13.21
N HIS A 118 34.19 14.83 12.42
CA HIS A 118 32.97 14.14 12.86
C HIS A 118 33.20 12.62 13.02
N ILE A 119 32.62 12.03 14.08
CA ILE A 119 32.80 10.62 14.42
C ILE A 119 31.45 9.88 14.20
N PHE A 120 31.41 9.07 13.18
CA PHE A 120 30.26 8.26 12.84
C PHE A 120 30.22 6.94 13.61
N LYS A 121 29.05 6.55 14.06
CA LYS A 121 28.81 5.32 14.85
C LYS A 121 28.13 4.23 14.03
N SER A 122 27.30 4.60 13.03
CA SER A 122 26.51 3.67 12.26
C SER A 122 26.97 3.51 10.81
N GLU A 123 26.43 2.48 10.17
CA GLU A 123 26.62 2.20 8.74
C GLU A 123 25.48 2.77 7.88
N THR A 124 24.54 3.51 8.48
CA THR A 124 23.38 4.04 7.79
C THR A 124 23.72 5.30 6.98
N ASP A 125 22.93 5.54 5.95
CA ASP A 125 22.91 6.79 5.20
C ASP A 125 22.34 7.95 6.02
N SER A 126 21.54 7.65 7.02
CA SER A 126 20.75 8.62 7.79
C SER A 126 21.57 9.42 8.80
N GLU A 127 22.62 8.81 9.40
CA GLU A 127 23.44 9.47 10.42
C GLU A 127 24.16 10.72 9.88
N VAL A 128 24.44 10.74 8.57
CA VAL A 128 25.08 11.90 7.92
C VAL A 128 24.26 13.18 8.08
N VAL A 129 22.92 13.06 8.22
CA VAL A 129 22.03 14.22 8.34
C VAL A 129 22.17 14.92 9.70
N ALA A 130 22.36 14.17 10.79
CA ALA A 130 22.61 14.74 12.12
C ALA A 130 23.96 15.48 12.16
N HIS A 131 25.02 14.85 11.65
CA HIS A 131 26.35 15.48 11.56
C HIS A 131 26.39 16.67 10.62
N LEU A 132 25.62 16.64 9.52
CA LEU A 132 25.50 17.77 8.61
C LEU A 132 24.77 18.96 9.27
N ALA A 133 23.79 18.68 10.13
CA ALA A 133 23.11 19.71 10.91
C ALA A 133 24.08 20.37 11.92
N GLU A 134 24.88 19.56 12.65
CA GLU A 134 25.96 20.06 13.55
C GLU A 134 26.93 20.95 12.80
N GLU A 135 27.43 20.53 11.62
CA GLU A 135 28.39 21.28 10.82
C GLU A 135 27.86 22.62 10.27
N LEU A 136 26.56 22.67 9.95
CA LEU A 136 25.89 23.83 9.33
C LEU A 136 25.18 24.72 10.34
N ASP A 137 25.27 24.40 11.62
CA ASP A 137 24.62 25.16 12.69
C ASP A 137 25.13 26.62 12.75
N ASP A 138 24.18 27.54 12.72
CA ASP A 138 24.45 28.98 12.82
C ASP A 138 23.71 29.64 14.00
N GLY A 139 23.14 28.80 14.90
CA GLY A 139 22.35 29.25 16.04
C GLY A 139 20.88 29.52 15.70
N ASP A 140 20.47 29.40 14.44
CA ASP A 140 19.06 29.42 14.00
C ASP A 140 18.67 28.05 13.48
N PHE A 141 17.84 27.35 14.26
CA PHE A 141 17.45 25.97 13.95
C PHE A 141 16.75 25.84 12.59
N PHE A 142 15.90 26.78 12.22
CA PHE A 142 15.22 26.78 10.91
C PHE A 142 16.21 27.03 9.76
N SER A 143 17.11 28.01 9.91
CA SER A 143 18.17 28.29 8.94
C SER A 143 19.06 27.06 8.73
N THR A 144 19.48 26.41 9.81
CA THR A 144 20.30 25.20 9.79
C THR A 144 19.61 24.08 8.99
N ILE A 145 18.34 23.78 9.26
CA ILE A 145 17.64 22.72 8.52
C ILE A 145 17.46 23.07 7.03
N ARG A 146 17.22 24.33 6.67
CA ARG A 146 17.20 24.74 5.27
C ARG A 146 18.53 24.50 4.55
N LYS A 147 19.65 24.77 5.22
CA LYS A 147 20.99 24.47 4.67
C LYS A 147 21.23 22.96 4.51
N VAL A 148 20.77 22.16 5.47
CA VAL A 148 20.83 20.69 5.39
C VAL A 148 20.06 20.18 4.19
N THR A 149 18.79 20.59 4.04
CA THR A 149 17.93 20.13 2.93
C THR A 149 18.46 20.54 1.56
N ALA A 150 19.16 21.66 1.45
CA ALA A 150 19.81 22.09 0.21
C ALA A 150 21.06 21.25 -0.16
N ARG A 151 21.62 20.49 0.77
CA ARG A 151 22.85 19.71 0.58
C ARG A 151 22.62 18.22 0.34
N ILE A 152 21.48 17.68 0.80
CA ILE A 152 21.14 16.27 0.64
C ILE A 152 20.42 16.02 -0.67
N THR A 153 20.69 14.86 -1.29
CA THR A 153 19.97 14.35 -2.47
C THR A 153 19.30 13.02 -2.16
N GLY A 154 18.24 12.68 -2.91
CA GLY A 154 17.46 11.46 -2.70
C GLY A 154 16.07 11.73 -2.15
N THR A 155 15.48 10.73 -1.51
CA THR A 155 14.14 10.78 -0.90
C THR A 155 14.25 10.83 0.61
N TYR A 156 13.44 11.66 1.27
CA TYR A 156 13.49 11.76 2.73
C TYR A 156 12.18 12.20 3.37
N THR A 157 11.94 11.73 4.58
CA THR A 157 11.13 12.38 5.61
C THR A 157 11.99 12.46 6.86
N LEU A 158 12.21 13.66 7.34
CA LEU A 158 13.14 13.97 8.43
C LEU A 158 12.40 14.70 9.56
N LEU A 159 12.62 14.25 10.80
CA LEU A 159 12.28 15.02 12.00
C LEU A 159 13.57 15.31 12.75
N PHE A 160 13.76 16.55 13.13
CA PHE A 160 14.92 17.04 13.87
C PHE A 160 14.52 17.53 15.26
N MET A 161 15.27 17.14 16.27
CA MET A 161 15.33 17.76 17.58
C MET A 161 16.68 18.45 17.73
N ASN A 162 16.70 19.57 18.46
CA ASN A 162 17.91 20.27 18.86
C ASN A 162 17.80 20.63 20.34
N SER A 163 18.85 20.36 21.14
CA SER A 163 18.83 20.59 22.60
C SER A 163 18.67 22.06 22.99
N ASP A 164 19.09 23.01 22.13
CA ASP A 164 18.93 24.45 22.37
C ASP A 164 17.51 24.96 22.10
N PHE A 165 16.67 24.14 21.46
CA PHE A 165 15.26 24.45 21.14
C PHE A 165 14.31 23.40 21.74
N PRO A 166 14.21 23.35 23.08
CA PRO A 166 13.57 22.26 23.83
C PRO A 166 12.04 22.17 23.65
N ASP A 167 11.42 23.11 22.95
CA ASP A 167 9.99 23.19 22.67
C ASP A 167 9.65 22.97 21.19
N THR A 168 10.63 22.59 20.37
CA THR A 168 10.51 22.64 18.93
C THR A 168 10.99 21.35 18.24
N ILE A 169 10.15 20.79 17.38
CA ILE A 169 10.56 19.83 16.36
C ILE A 169 10.46 20.51 14.99
N ILE A 170 11.50 20.39 14.17
CA ILE A 170 11.43 20.78 12.76
C ILE A 170 11.35 19.51 11.92
N CYS A 171 10.41 19.51 10.97
CA CYS A 171 10.25 18.38 10.07
C CYS A 171 10.14 18.84 8.61
N THR A 172 10.58 17.97 7.69
CA THR A 172 10.55 18.22 6.26
C THR A 172 10.46 16.90 5.50
N LYS A 173 10.06 16.95 4.23
CA LYS A 173 9.98 15.74 3.40
C LYS A 173 10.25 15.99 1.93
N LYS A 174 10.63 14.90 1.24
CA LYS A 174 10.64 14.75 -0.21
C LYS A 174 10.27 13.30 -0.56
N SER A 175 9.17 13.11 -1.27
CA SER A 175 8.58 11.85 -1.75
C SER A 175 7.89 10.98 -0.67
N ASN A 176 8.42 10.81 0.53
CA ASN A 176 7.82 10.00 1.59
C ASN A 176 6.73 10.76 2.38
N PRO A 177 5.66 10.10 2.89
CA PRO A 177 4.55 10.77 3.54
C PRO A 177 4.93 11.38 4.89
N LEU A 178 4.31 12.54 5.21
CA LEU A 178 4.40 13.20 6.51
C LEU A 178 3.12 13.98 6.79
N ILE A 179 2.56 13.77 7.96
CA ILE A 179 1.41 14.51 8.47
C ILE A 179 1.70 15.14 9.83
N ILE A 180 0.99 16.21 10.15
CA ILE A 180 0.99 16.84 11.48
C ILE A 180 -0.43 16.80 12.03
N GLY A 181 -0.63 16.09 13.13
CA GLY A 181 -1.88 16.06 13.87
C GLY A 181 -1.98 17.27 14.81
N LEU A 182 -3.10 18.01 14.73
CA LEU A 182 -3.33 19.23 15.48
C LEU A 182 -4.14 18.93 16.75
N GLY A 183 -3.53 19.05 17.92
CA GLY A 183 -4.15 18.89 19.22
C GLY A 183 -4.49 20.22 19.90
N LYS A 184 -4.77 20.16 21.20
CA LYS A 184 -4.95 21.33 22.08
C LYS A 184 -3.84 21.31 23.13
N GLY A 185 -2.89 22.26 23.04
CA GLY A 185 -1.69 22.27 23.89
C GLY A 185 -0.71 21.13 23.59
N GLU A 186 -0.89 20.46 22.48
CA GLU A 186 -0.03 19.38 22.02
C GLU A 186 -0.18 19.19 20.49
N ASN A 187 0.89 18.82 19.81
CA ASN A 187 0.89 18.49 18.40
C ASN A 187 1.66 17.20 18.17
N PHE A 188 1.25 16.49 17.13
CA PHE A 188 1.71 15.15 16.76
C PHE A 188 2.29 15.17 15.35
N ILE A 189 3.34 14.44 15.13
CA ILE A 189 3.93 14.27 13.80
C ILE A 189 3.94 12.78 13.49
N ALA A 190 3.58 12.38 12.29
CA ALA A 190 3.63 10.97 11.91
C ALA A 190 3.83 10.77 10.40
N SER A 191 4.39 9.63 10.04
CA SER A 191 4.46 9.18 8.64
C SER A 191 3.16 8.56 8.15
N ASP A 192 2.16 8.31 9.04
CA ASP A 192 0.84 7.80 8.64
C ASP A 192 -0.23 8.14 9.69
N ILE A 193 -1.47 8.26 9.24
CA ILE A 193 -2.64 8.66 10.04
C ILE A 193 -2.93 7.72 11.25
N PRO A 194 -2.79 6.37 11.14
CA PRO A 194 -3.05 5.47 12.27
C PRO A 194 -2.31 5.82 13.55
N ALA A 195 -1.13 6.44 13.48
CA ALA A 195 -0.37 6.85 14.66
C ALA A 195 -1.03 7.96 15.46
N VAL A 196 -1.80 8.86 14.82
CA VAL A 196 -2.34 10.07 15.44
C VAL A 196 -3.86 10.03 15.65
N ILE A 197 -4.58 9.11 15.00
CA ILE A 197 -6.05 9.11 14.92
C ILE A 197 -6.75 9.05 16.28
N ASN A 198 -6.14 8.40 17.29
CA ASN A 198 -6.66 8.34 18.66
C ASN A 198 -6.50 9.66 19.43
N LYS A 199 -5.68 10.57 18.95
CA LYS A 199 -5.38 11.85 19.59
C LYS A 199 -6.10 13.00 18.88
N THR A 200 -6.11 12.99 17.55
CA THR A 200 -6.77 14.01 16.75
C THR A 200 -7.13 13.49 15.36
N ARG A 201 -8.24 14.02 14.81
CA ARG A 201 -8.65 13.81 13.42
C ARG A 201 -8.30 14.99 12.51
N ARG A 202 -7.82 16.09 13.11
CA ARG A 202 -7.44 17.30 12.38
C ARG A 202 -5.97 17.21 12.01
N ILE A 203 -5.66 17.20 10.72
CA ILE A 203 -4.30 17.03 10.24
C ILE A 203 -3.92 18.10 9.20
N PHE A 204 -2.61 18.39 9.14
CA PHE A 204 -1.95 18.96 7.98
C PHE A 204 -1.20 17.86 7.23
N ILE A 205 -1.29 17.89 5.89
CA ILE A 205 -0.40 17.10 5.03
C ILE A 205 0.75 18.00 4.60
N ILE A 206 1.97 17.55 4.79
CA ILE A 206 3.19 18.27 4.38
C ILE A 206 3.52 17.86 2.94
N ASN A 207 3.78 18.84 2.08
CA ASN A 207 4.18 18.61 0.69
C ASN A 207 5.70 18.49 0.57
N ASP A 208 6.18 18.08 -0.61
CA ASP A 208 7.60 17.98 -0.88
C ASP A 208 8.28 19.35 -0.73
N HIS A 209 9.46 19.33 -0.10
CA HIS A 209 10.29 20.49 0.20
C HIS A 209 9.67 21.51 1.18
N GLU A 210 8.47 21.29 1.71
CA GLU A 210 7.97 22.10 2.82
C GLU A 210 8.73 21.77 4.11
N ILE A 211 8.95 22.78 4.93
CA ILE A 211 9.56 22.68 6.25
C ILE A 211 8.54 23.15 7.28
N ALA A 212 8.22 22.31 8.24
CA ALA A 212 7.30 22.66 9.32
C ALA A 212 8.02 22.80 10.65
N ILE A 213 7.76 23.90 11.34
CA ILE A 213 8.16 24.15 12.74
C ILE A 213 6.96 23.78 13.60
N VAL A 214 7.14 22.77 14.44
CA VAL A 214 6.08 22.23 15.30
C VAL A 214 6.40 22.52 16.76
N LYS A 215 5.53 23.31 17.40
CA LYS A 215 5.49 23.60 18.83
C LYS A 215 4.15 23.14 19.41
N LYS A 216 4.03 23.05 20.71
CA LYS A 216 2.80 22.56 21.38
C LYS A 216 1.55 23.35 20.99
N ASP A 217 1.67 24.67 20.85
CA ASP A 217 0.53 25.59 20.59
C ASP A 217 0.48 26.10 19.15
N LYS A 218 1.51 25.82 18.33
CA LYS A 218 1.63 26.40 17.00
C LYS A 218 2.35 25.49 16.02
N VAL A 219 1.82 25.42 14.83
CA VAL A 219 2.49 24.81 13.66
C VAL A 219 2.65 25.88 12.59
N SER A 220 3.87 26.10 12.13
CA SER A 220 4.19 27.03 11.03
C SER A 220 4.84 26.25 9.91
N VAL A 221 4.36 26.43 8.68
CA VAL A 221 4.87 25.72 7.50
C VAL A 221 5.46 26.72 6.53
N PHE A 222 6.58 26.38 5.93
CA PHE A 222 7.33 27.21 4.99
C PHE A 222 7.67 26.37 3.75
N ASP A 223 7.84 27.03 2.62
CA ASP A 223 8.39 26.41 1.40
C ASP A 223 9.92 26.28 1.46
N ALA A 224 10.53 25.77 0.39
CA ALA A 224 11.98 25.64 0.26
C ALA A 224 12.72 26.99 0.34
N GLU A 225 12.10 28.07 -0.12
CA GLU A 225 12.62 29.45 -0.10
C GLU A 225 12.48 30.08 1.29
N GLY A 226 11.71 29.45 2.20
CA GLY A 226 11.46 29.95 3.56
C GLY A 226 10.28 30.91 3.64
N LEU A 227 9.41 30.97 2.62
CA LEU A 227 8.20 31.76 2.64
C LEU A 227 7.07 30.99 3.37
N PRO A 228 6.22 31.69 4.16
CA PRO A 228 5.14 31.04 4.89
C PRO A 228 4.10 30.40 3.95
N VAL A 229 3.71 29.16 4.22
CA VAL A 229 2.69 28.41 3.49
C VAL A 229 1.44 28.25 4.37
N SER A 230 0.28 28.66 3.84
CA SER A 230 -1.00 28.42 4.51
C SER A 230 -1.49 27.00 4.22
N LYS A 231 -1.70 26.19 5.28
CA LYS A 231 -2.19 24.82 5.17
C LYS A 231 -3.68 24.72 5.49
N LYS A 232 -4.42 23.99 4.65
CA LYS A 232 -5.80 23.63 4.94
C LYS A 232 -5.85 22.47 5.92
N VAL A 233 -6.60 22.62 7.00
CA VAL A 233 -6.88 21.50 7.91
C VAL A 233 -7.74 20.47 7.18
N GLN A 234 -7.28 19.23 7.20
CA GLN A 234 -8.07 18.08 6.73
C GLN A 234 -8.63 17.34 7.93
N GLU A 235 -9.87 16.86 7.83
CA GLU A 235 -10.50 16.06 8.85
C GLU A 235 -10.58 14.59 8.41
N VAL A 236 -10.02 13.69 9.22
CA VAL A 236 -10.01 12.26 8.96
C VAL A 236 -11.39 11.69 9.29
N THR A 237 -12.04 11.05 8.31
CA THR A 237 -13.43 10.60 8.39
C THR A 237 -13.61 9.22 9.04
N TRP A 238 -12.57 8.36 9.07
CA TRP A 238 -12.63 7.05 9.71
C TRP A 238 -12.20 7.08 11.18
N THR A 239 -12.62 6.07 11.95
CA THR A 239 -12.40 6.00 13.40
C THR A 239 -11.19 5.15 13.76
N ALA A 240 -10.67 5.34 14.97
CA ALA A 240 -9.55 4.55 15.50
C ALA A 240 -9.88 3.04 15.57
N GLU A 241 -11.12 2.69 15.91
CA GLU A 241 -11.59 1.31 15.97
C GLU A 241 -11.50 0.61 14.61
N ALA A 242 -11.62 1.36 13.49
CA ALA A 242 -11.44 0.81 12.15
C ALA A 242 -10.02 0.24 11.94
N ALA A 243 -9.02 0.77 12.63
CA ALA A 243 -7.63 0.31 12.61
C ALA A 243 -7.32 -0.74 13.70
N GLU A 244 -8.33 -1.31 14.38
CA GLU A 244 -8.18 -2.36 15.39
C GLU A 244 -8.66 -3.72 14.87
N LYS A 245 -8.25 -4.82 15.53
CA LYS A 245 -8.63 -6.19 15.08
C LYS A 245 -10.10 -6.54 15.32
N ASN A 246 -10.82 -5.83 16.17
CA ASN A 246 -12.25 -6.02 16.44
C ASN A 246 -12.65 -7.49 16.73
N GLY A 247 -11.84 -8.19 17.55
CA GLY A 247 -12.08 -9.58 17.93
C GLY A 247 -11.57 -10.63 16.95
N TYR A 248 -11.09 -10.24 15.79
CA TYR A 248 -10.41 -11.17 14.87
C TYR A 248 -9.00 -11.49 15.36
N PRO A 249 -8.49 -12.71 15.14
CA PRO A 249 -7.12 -13.08 15.52
C PRO A 249 -6.06 -12.29 14.74
N HIS A 250 -6.35 -11.95 13.48
CA HIS A 250 -5.44 -11.27 12.55
C HIS A 250 -6.16 -10.16 11.77
N PHE A 251 -5.42 -9.11 11.38
CA PHE A 251 -5.92 -8.05 10.51
C PHE A 251 -6.33 -8.60 9.14
N MET A 252 -5.52 -9.48 8.54
CA MET A 252 -5.84 -10.06 7.24
C MET A 252 -7.22 -10.73 7.24
N LEU A 253 -7.54 -11.52 8.25
CA LEU A 253 -8.86 -12.16 8.33
C LEU A 253 -9.98 -11.13 8.49
N LYS A 254 -9.81 -10.14 9.37
CA LYS A 254 -10.76 -9.04 9.53
C LYS A 254 -11.01 -8.36 8.19
N GLU A 255 -9.96 -8.00 7.47
CA GLU A 255 -10.02 -7.27 6.21
C GLU A 255 -10.68 -8.10 5.10
N ILE A 256 -10.49 -9.42 5.09
CA ILE A 256 -11.25 -10.35 4.22
C ILE A 256 -12.75 -10.28 4.53
N TYR A 257 -13.12 -10.25 5.83
CA TYR A 257 -14.53 -10.16 6.25
C TYR A 257 -15.14 -8.75 6.12
N GLU A 258 -14.34 -7.72 5.97
CA GLU A 258 -14.80 -6.35 5.70
C GLU A 258 -15.14 -6.09 4.22
N GLN A 259 -14.82 -7.00 3.32
CA GLN A 259 -15.05 -6.84 1.88
C GLN A 259 -16.52 -6.54 1.51
N PRO A 260 -17.55 -7.16 2.12
CA PRO A 260 -18.94 -6.79 1.82
C PRO A 260 -19.23 -5.31 2.05
N LYS A 261 -18.74 -4.76 3.18
CA LYS A 261 -18.88 -3.34 3.50
C LYS A 261 -18.07 -2.47 2.55
N ALA A 262 -16.80 -2.83 2.31
CA ALA A 262 -15.90 -2.06 1.46
C ALA A 262 -16.42 -1.96 0.01
N VAL A 263 -16.91 -3.05 -0.55
CA VAL A 263 -17.53 -3.08 -1.89
C VAL A 263 -18.78 -2.23 -1.94
N ARG A 264 -19.64 -2.29 -0.91
CA ARG A 264 -20.85 -1.44 -0.81
C ARG A 264 -20.48 0.04 -0.78
N ASP A 265 -19.55 0.43 0.09
CA ASP A 265 -19.14 1.82 0.27
C ASP A 265 -18.53 2.38 -1.03
N THR A 266 -17.67 1.61 -1.71
CA THR A 266 -17.07 2.00 -3.01
C THR A 266 -18.14 2.14 -4.10
N THR A 267 -19.15 1.25 -4.14
CA THR A 267 -20.17 1.26 -5.18
C THR A 267 -21.15 2.41 -4.99
N THR A 268 -21.65 2.57 -3.75
CA THR A 268 -22.81 3.45 -3.48
C THR A 268 -22.53 4.92 -3.78
N ILE A 269 -21.31 5.40 -3.60
CA ILE A 269 -20.94 6.80 -3.86
C ILE A 269 -20.82 7.13 -5.35
N HIS A 270 -20.72 6.11 -6.21
CA HIS A 270 -20.49 6.27 -7.65
C HIS A 270 -21.68 5.81 -8.52
N VAL A 271 -22.77 5.40 -7.90
CA VAL A 271 -24.01 5.01 -8.61
C VAL A 271 -25.13 5.93 -8.18
N ASP A 272 -25.73 6.63 -9.15
CA ASP A 272 -26.83 7.54 -8.91
C ASP A 272 -28.17 6.80 -8.71
N LYS A 273 -29.25 7.56 -8.41
CA LYS A 273 -30.61 7.02 -8.19
C LYS A 273 -31.20 6.32 -9.42
N ASP A 274 -30.70 6.62 -10.61
CA ASP A 274 -31.15 6.05 -11.88
C ASP A 274 -30.32 4.85 -12.30
N GLY A 275 -29.32 4.43 -11.47
CA GLY A 275 -28.42 3.32 -11.71
C GLY A 275 -27.28 3.65 -12.69
N MET A 276 -27.04 4.92 -12.98
CA MET A 276 -25.94 5.36 -13.83
C MET A 276 -24.70 5.65 -13.01
N VAL A 277 -23.53 5.60 -13.66
CA VAL A 277 -22.26 5.86 -12.95
C VAL A 277 -21.91 7.35 -12.98
N CYS A 278 -21.51 7.89 -11.83
CA CYS A 278 -21.10 9.28 -11.68
C CYS A 278 -19.83 9.40 -10.83
N PHE A 279 -19.02 10.41 -11.14
CA PHE A 279 -17.84 10.81 -10.36
C PHE A 279 -17.84 12.32 -10.23
N ASP A 280 -17.87 12.85 -9.01
CA ASP A 280 -18.00 14.30 -8.75
C ASP A 280 -16.86 15.13 -9.33
N ASN A 281 -15.68 14.54 -9.48
CA ASN A 281 -14.46 15.19 -9.96
C ASN A 281 -14.10 14.88 -11.43
N LEU A 282 -14.90 14.04 -12.13
CA LEU A 282 -14.69 13.69 -13.53
C LEU A 282 -15.81 14.26 -14.39
N ASN A 283 -15.66 15.50 -14.85
CA ASN A 283 -16.64 16.16 -15.73
C ASN A 283 -16.24 16.02 -17.21
N TRP A 284 -16.01 14.78 -17.64
CA TRP A 284 -15.57 14.50 -19.00
C TRP A 284 -16.72 14.56 -20.01
N THR A 285 -16.38 15.01 -21.19
CA THR A 285 -17.26 15.02 -22.36
C THR A 285 -16.86 13.89 -23.32
N LYS A 286 -17.75 13.63 -24.30
CA LYS A 286 -17.43 12.68 -25.38
C LYS A 286 -16.16 13.08 -26.13
N ALA A 287 -15.97 14.38 -26.40
CA ALA A 287 -14.79 14.88 -27.08
C ALA A 287 -13.49 14.63 -26.28
N ASP A 288 -13.53 14.67 -24.96
CA ASP A 288 -12.36 14.31 -24.13
C ASP A 288 -11.93 12.86 -24.36
N LEU A 289 -12.89 11.95 -24.46
CA LEU A 289 -12.62 10.52 -24.69
C LEU A 289 -12.28 10.21 -26.16
N GLU A 290 -12.77 10.98 -27.12
CA GLU A 290 -12.40 10.84 -28.54
C GLU A 290 -10.96 11.32 -28.82
N ASN A 291 -10.40 12.15 -27.93
CA ASN A 291 -9.00 12.57 -27.98
C ASN A 291 -8.03 11.57 -27.35
N ILE A 292 -8.50 10.44 -26.80
CA ILE A 292 -7.66 9.39 -26.21
C ILE A 292 -7.50 8.26 -27.22
N ASP A 293 -6.28 8.01 -27.67
CA ASP A 293 -5.96 6.92 -28.59
C ASP A 293 -5.67 5.61 -27.87
N ASN A 294 -5.04 5.68 -26.69
CA ASN A 294 -4.69 4.52 -25.87
C ASN A 294 -4.77 4.85 -24.37
N ILE A 295 -4.98 3.82 -23.59
CA ILE A 295 -4.95 3.90 -22.13
C ILE A 295 -3.78 3.08 -21.62
N LEU A 296 -2.95 3.70 -20.78
CA LEU A 296 -1.90 3.06 -20.02
C LEU A 296 -2.40 2.84 -18.59
N ILE A 297 -2.32 1.60 -18.09
CA ILE A 297 -2.50 1.32 -16.67
C ILE A 297 -1.15 0.91 -16.11
N THR A 298 -0.65 1.60 -15.08
CA THR A 298 0.64 1.25 -14.46
C THR A 298 0.52 1.14 -12.96
N ALA A 299 1.09 0.06 -12.41
CA ALA A 299 1.01 -0.29 -11.00
C ALA A 299 2.04 -1.36 -10.61
N CYS A 300 2.08 -1.73 -9.32
CA CYS A 300 2.93 -2.81 -8.79
C CYS A 300 2.09 -3.89 -8.09
N GLY A 301 2.52 -5.15 -8.16
CA GLY A 301 1.97 -6.28 -7.39
C GLY A 301 0.46 -6.46 -7.57
N THR A 302 -0.27 -6.54 -6.47
CA THR A 302 -1.73 -6.70 -6.43
C THR A 302 -2.46 -5.64 -7.28
N ALA A 303 -2.01 -4.38 -7.23
CA ALA A 303 -2.61 -3.30 -8.02
C ALA A 303 -2.35 -3.47 -9.54
N TYR A 304 -1.21 -4.03 -9.93
CA TYR A 304 -0.95 -4.42 -11.32
C TYR A 304 -1.93 -5.50 -11.79
N HIS A 305 -2.24 -6.49 -10.95
CA HIS A 305 -3.25 -7.51 -11.28
C HIS A 305 -4.65 -6.90 -11.41
N ALA A 306 -4.99 -5.89 -10.61
CA ALA A 306 -6.24 -5.13 -10.82
C ALA A 306 -6.25 -4.39 -12.17
N GLY A 307 -5.11 -3.86 -12.59
CA GLY A 307 -4.93 -3.26 -13.91
C GLY A 307 -5.15 -4.26 -15.06
N LEU A 308 -4.66 -5.49 -14.92
CA LEU A 308 -4.91 -6.55 -15.91
C LEU A 308 -6.40 -6.87 -16.08
N VAL A 309 -7.15 -6.90 -14.97
CA VAL A 309 -8.61 -7.06 -15.00
C VAL A 309 -9.27 -5.84 -15.67
N ALA A 310 -8.84 -4.64 -15.30
CA ALA A 310 -9.39 -3.39 -15.85
C ALA A 310 -9.18 -3.26 -17.36
N LYS A 311 -8.09 -3.80 -17.91
CA LYS A 311 -7.89 -3.90 -19.35
C LYS A 311 -9.09 -4.55 -20.03
N HIS A 312 -9.57 -5.68 -19.52
CA HIS A 312 -10.74 -6.36 -20.10
C HIS A 312 -12.01 -5.50 -20.02
N TYR A 313 -12.20 -4.77 -18.91
CA TYR A 313 -13.35 -3.87 -18.73
C TYR A 313 -13.31 -2.72 -19.73
N ILE A 314 -12.19 -2.01 -19.81
CA ILE A 314 -12.03 -0.82 -20.64
C ILE A 314 -12.13 -1.20 -22.13
N GLU A 315 -11.41 -2.22 -22.58
CA GLU A 315 -11.46 -2.66 -24.00
C GLU A 315 -12.87 -3.13 -24.38
N ARG A 316 -13.60 -3.74 -23.43
CA ARG A 316 -14.99 -4.18 -23.66
C ARG A 316 -15.97 -3.02 -23.74
N PHE A 317 -15.92 -2.10 -22.79
CA PHE A 317 -16.96 -1.07 -22.61
C PHE A 317 -16.60 0.25 -23.29
N VAL A 318 -15.33 0.65 -23.30
CA VAL A 318 -14.89 1.94 -23.83
C VAL A 318 -14.40 1.86 -25.27
N LYS A 319 -13.95 0.68 -25.71
CA LYS A 319 -13.39 0.46 -27.06
C LYS A 319 -12.16 1.34 -27.33
N ILE A 320 -11.25 1.41 -26.38
CA ILE A 320 -9.93 2.04 -26.49
C ILE A 320 -8.90 0.97 -26.12
N PRO A 321 -7.80 0.82 -26.88
CA PRO A 321 -6.73 -0.12 -26.55
C PRO A 321 -6.10 0.19 -25.20
N VAL A 322 -5.79 -0.86 -24.43
CA VAL A 322 -5.19 -0.72 -23.09
C VAL A 322 -3.88 -1.47 -23.01
N GLU A 323 -2.84 -0.76 -22.59
CA GLU A 323 -1.57 -1.35 -22.17
C GLU A 323 -1.54 -1.39 -20.65
N VAL A 324 -1.08 -2.50 -20.06
CA VAL A 324 -0.86 -2.63 -18.63
C VAL A 324 0.61 -2.90 -18.40
N ASP A 325 1.27 -2.03 -17.63
CA ASP A 325 2.71 -2.10 -17.43
C ASP A 325 3.08 -2.13 -15.94
N ILE A 326 4.19 -2.78 -15.64
CA ILE A 326 4.77 -2.77 -14.29
C ILE A 326 5.45 -1.41 -14.07
N ALA A 327 5.07 -0.73 -12.98
CA ALA A 327 5.49 0.65 -12.75
C ALA A 327 7.01 0.81 -12.61
N SER A 328 7.72 -0.17 -12.04
CA SER A 328 9.19 -0.15 -11.95
C SER A 328 9.89 -0.21 -13.31
N GLU A 329 9.23 -0.78 -14.35
CA GLU A 329 9.82 -0.95 -15.68
C GLU A 329 9.42 0.16 -16.65
N TYR A 330 8.22 0.70 -16.48
CA TYR A 330 7.61 1.64 -17.41
C TYR A 330 8.53 2.81 -17.79
N ARG A 331 9.09 3.52 -16.81
CA ARG A 331 9.90 4.72 -17.07
C ARG A 331 11.23 4.46 -17.76
N TYR A 332 11.77 3.24 -17.64
CA TYR A 332 13.10 2.90 -18.16
C TYR A 332 13.09 2.41 -19.61
N ARG A 333 11.94 1.96 -20.11
CA ARG A 333 11.81 1.43 -21.46
C ARG A 333 11.55 2.46 -22.56
N GLN A 334 11.59 3.76 -22.26
CA GLN A 334 11.26 4.84 -23.19
C GLN A 334 9.85 4.67 -23.79
N PRO A 335 8.79 4.80 -22.97
CA PRO A 335 7.43 4.46 -23.40
C PRO A 335 6.90 5.40 -24.49
N LEU A 336 6.04 4.86 -25.35
CA LEU A 336 5.35 5.61 -26.40
C LEU A 336 4.10 6.31 -25.85
N THR A 337 4.30 7.17 -24.85
CA THR A 337 3.24 7.94 -24.19
C THR A 337 3.17 9.34 -24.82
N SER A 338 1.98 9.88 -24.97
CA SER A 338 1.74 11.19 -25.55
C SER A 338 0.55 11.90 -24.87
N GLU A 339 0.24 13.13 -25.32
CA GLU A 339 -0.95 13.89 -24.88
C GLU A 339 -2.29 13.20 -25.22
N ARG A 340 -2.27 12.20 -26.11
CA ARG A 340 -3.43 11.37 -26.47
C ARG A 340 -3.48 10.06 -25.67
N THR A 341 -2.61 9.89 -24.67
CA THR A 341 -2.61 8.77 -23.73
C THR A 341 -3.31 9.18 -22.44
N LEU A 342 -4.22 8.32 -21.93
CA LEU A 342 -4.73 8.40 -20.57
C LEU A 342 -3.92 7.43 -19.70
N CYS A 343 -3.21 7.95 -18.71
CA CYS A 343 -2.51 7.15 -17.72
C CYS A 343 -3.39 6.91 -16.48
N ILE A 344 -3.68 5.66 -16.17
CA ILE A 344 -4.38 5.25 -14.94
C ILE A 344 -3.35 4.60 -14.03
N VAL A 345 -3.12 5.17 -12.85
CA VAL A 345 -2.25 4.59 -11.83
C VAL A 345 -3.08 4.01 -10.70
N VAL A 346 -2.71 2.82 -10.25
CA VAL A 346 -3.42 2.12 -9.18
C VAL A 346 -2.47 1.86 -8.01
N SER A 347 -2.84 2.31 -6.81
CA SER A 347 -2.04 2.08 -5.60
C SER A 347 -2.92 2.18 -4.35
N GLN A 348 -2.95 1.14 -3.52
CA GLN A 348 -3.71 1.15 -2.26
C GLN A 348 -3.28 2.31 -1.35
N SER A 349 -1.99 2.44 -1.09
CA SER A 349 -1.43 3.48 -0.22
C SER A 349 -1.33 4.85 -0.89
N GLY A 350 -1.26 4.89 -2.23
CA GLY A 350 -0.93 6.08 -2.98
C GLY A 350 0.49 6.62 -2.72
N GLU A 351 1.36 5.79 -2.11
CA GLU A 351 2.74 6.15 -1.73
C GLU A 351 3.78 5.18 -2.33
N THR A 352 3.37 4.27 -3.22
CA THR A 352 4.29 3.35 -3.90
C THR A 352 5.18 4.15 -4.83
N LEU A 353 6.50 4.18 -4.55
CA LEU A 353 7.43 5.07 -5.24
C LEU A 353 7.49 4.79 -6.75
N ASP A 354 7.63 3.53 -7.15
CA ASP A 354 7.66 3.18 -8.58
C ASP A 354 6.41 3.67 -9.32
N THR A 355 5.22 3.53 -8.69
CA THR A 355 3.95 3.99 -9.29
C THR A 355 3.88 5.52 -9.35
N LEU A 356 4.40 6.22 -8.35
CA LEU A 356 4.47 7.68 -8.35
C LEU A 356 5.42 8.19 -9.44
N GLU A 357 6.58 7.58 -9.57
CA GLU A 357 7.56 7.98 -10.58
C GLU A 357 7.09 7.63 -12.00
N ALA A 358 6.38 6.50 -12.18
CA ALA A 358 5.73 6.17 -13.45
C ALA A 358 4.64 7.21 -13.81
N LEU A 359 3.85 7.67 -12.84
CA LEU A 359 2.87 8.75 -13.04
C LEU A 359 3.55 10.05 -13.49
N LYS A 360 4.61 10.46 -12.79
CA LYS A 360 5.37 11.67 -13.14
C LYS A 360 5.95 11.58 -14.56
N GLU A 361 6.50 10.43 -14.92
CA GLU A 361 7.03 10.21 -16.26
C GLU A 361 5.94 10.28 -17.34
N ALA A 362 4.78 9.64 -17.10
CA ALA A 362 3.65 9.72 -18.04
C ALA A 362 3.18 11.18 -18.22
N LYS A 363 3.08 11.95 -17.15
CA LYS A 363 2.72 13.39 -17.20
C LYS A 363 3.80 14.22 -17.90
N ARG A 364 5.08 13.95 -17.66
CA ARG A 364 6.18 14.60 -18.37
C ARG A 364 6.11 14.39 -19.89
N LEU A 365 5.59 13.25 -20.31
CA LEU A 365 5.37 12.89 -21.73
C LEU A 365 4.03 13.44 -22.27
N GLY A 366 3.25 14.16 -21.46
CA GLY A 366 2.01 14.84 -21.85
C GLY A 366 0.72 14.09 -21.56
N ALA A 367 0.77 12.88 -20.95
CA ALA A 367 -0.43 12.12 -20.66
C ALA A 367 -1.31 12.81 -19.59
N ARG A 368 -2.65 12.75 -19.78
CA ARG A 368 -3.60 12.99 -18.70
C ARG A 368 -3.59 11.81 -17.73
N SER A 369 -3.91 12.04 -16.47
CA SER A 369 -3.77 11.02 -15.44
C SER A 369 -4.97 10.89 -14.51
N ILE A 370 -5.28 9.62 -14.15
CA ILE A 370 -6.24 9.26 -13.09
C ILE A 370 -5.50 8.38 -12.07
N ALA A 371 -5.63 8.72 -10.80
CA ALA A 371 -5.21 7.86 -9.69
C ALA A 371 -6.41 7.09 -9.13
N VAL A 372 -6.25 5.78 -8.92
CA VAL A 372 -7.19 4.95 -8.14
C VAL A 372 -6.47 4.56 -6.85
N THR A 373 -6.90 5.11 -5.72
CA THR A 373 -6.21 4.94 -4.43
C THR A 373 -7.18 4.87 -3.26
N ASN A 374 -6.74 4.26 -2.15
CA ASN A 374 -7.52 4.23 -0.91
C ASN A 374 -7.13 5.35 0.08
N SER A 375 -5.96 5.95 -0.09
CA SER A 375 -5.41 6.92 0.87
C SER A 375 -5.67 8.36 0.40
N ILE A 376 -6.55 9.05 1.13
CA ILE A 376 -6.89 10.45 0.87
C ILE A 376 -5.64 11.33 1.07
N GLY A 377 -5.37 12.18 0.08
CA GLY A 377 -4.26 13.12 0.13
C GLY A 377 -2.87 12.50 0.00
N SER A 378 -2.78 11.24 -0.46
CA SER A 378 -1.51 10.58 -0.76
C SER A 378 -0.73 11.28 -1.88
N SER A 379 0.55 10.96 -2.02
CA SER A 379 1.44 11.55 -3.01
C SER A 379 0.93 11.35 -4.44
N ILE A 380 0.49 10.13 -4.76
CA ILE A 380 -0.12 9.81 -6.07
C ILE A 380 -1.43 10.58 -6.29
N ALA A 381 -2.28 10.70 -5.24
CA ALA A 381 -3.53 11.44 -5.33
C ALA A 381 -3.34 12.94 -5.58
N ARG A 382 -2.26 13.53 -5.06
CA ARG A 382 -1.92 14.94 -5.28
C ARG A 382 -1.25 15.19 -6.64
N GLU A 383 -0.51 14.21 -7.14
CA GLU A 383 0.21 14.30 -8.41
C GLU A 383 -0.71 14.11 -9.62
N ALA A 384 -1.70 13.23 -9.52
CA ALA A 384 -2.63 12.92 -10.60
C ALA A 384 -3.58 14.10 -10.89
N ASP A 385 -4.03 14.22 -12.14
CA ASP A 385 -5.00 15.24 -12.55
C ASP A 385 -6.39 14.96 -11.97
N TYR A 386 -6.73 13.67 -11.81
CA TYR A 386 -7.98 13.21 -11.22
C TYR A 386 -7.71 12.05 -10.26
N THR A 387 -8.53 11.94 -9.20
CA THR A 387 -8.39 10.86 -8.21
C THR A 387 -9.74 10.20 -7.92
N ILE A 388 -9.74 8.87 -7.94
CA ILE A 388 -10.86 8.03 -7.51
C ILE A 388 -10.45 7.33 -6.22
N TYR A 389 -11.19 7.56 -5.14
CA TYR A 389 -10.95 6.91 -3.87
C TYR A 389 -11.79 5.64 -3.73
N THR A 390 -11.16 4.53 -3.34
CA THR A 390 -11.83 3.23 -3.19
C THR A 390 -12.60 3.08 -1.89
N LEU A 391 -12.39 3.95 -0.91
CA LEU A 391 -13.07 3.99 0.39
C LEU A 391 -13.11 2.63 1.14
N ALA A 392 -12.12 1.78 0.94
CA ALA A 392 -12.02 0.48 1.61
C ALA A 392 -11.79 0.58 3.14
N GLY A 393 -11.58 1.79 3.66
CA GLY A 393 -11.10 2.00 5.03
C GLY A 393 -9.63 1.58 5.20
N PRO A 394 -9.07 1.68 6.42
CA PRO A 394 -7.68 1.31 6.66
C PRO A 394 -7.45 -0.18 6.42
N GLU A 395 -6.39 -0.52 5.70
CA GLU A 395 -5.91 -1.88 5.47
C GLU A 395 -4.50 -2.00 6.05
N ILE A 396 -4.36 -2.82 7.09
CA ILE A 396 -3.17 -2.92 7.95
C ILE A 396 -2.31 -4.13 7.61
N ALA A 397 -2.94 -5.29 7.31
CA ALA A 397 -2.22 -6.48 6.90
C ALA A 397 -1.36 -6.18 5.66
N VAL A 398 -0.13 -6.70 5.65
CA VAL A 398 0.81 -6.42 4.54
C VAL A 398 0.25 -6.92 3.22
N ALA A 399 -0.26 -8.14 3.17
CA ALA A 399 -0.93 -8.66 1.99
C ALA A 399 -2.29 -7.97 1.78
N SER A 400 -2.48 -7.38 0.61
CA SER A 400 -3.70 -6.65 0.27
C SER A 400 -4.86 -7.60 -0.02
N THR A 401 -6.05 -7.31 0.51
CA THR A 401 -7.28 -8.10 0.32
C THR A 401 -8.45 -7.21 -0.09
N LYS A 402 -9.07 -6.50 0.86
CA LYS A 402 -10.22 -5.62 0.57
C LYS A 402 -9.89 -4.45 -0.36
N ALA A 403 -8.65 -3.95 -0.31
CA ALA A 403 -8.22 -2.89 -1.22
C ALA A 403 -8.20 -3.39 -2.67
N TYR A 404 -7.80 -4.65 -2.92
CA TYR A 404 -7.85 -5.24 -4.25
C TYR A 404 -9.29 -5.33 -4.79
N THR A 405 -10.22 -5.87 -4.02
CA THR A 405 -11.62 -5.99 -4.44
C THR A 405 -12.25 -4.63 -4.70
N THR A 406 -11.94 -3.60 -3.89
CA THR A 406 -12.42 -2.23 -4.12
C THR A 406 -11.74 -1.55 -5.31
N GLN A 407 -10.47 -1.87 -5.61
CA GLN A 407 -9.81 -1.44 -6.85
C GLN A 407 -10.53 -2.02 -8.08
N LEU A 408 -10.90 -3.31 -8.06
CA LEU A 408 -11.68 -3.92 -9.14
C LEU A 408 -13.03 -3.23 -9.34
N VAL A 409 -13.75 -2.94 -8.24
CA VAL A 409 -15.03 -2.19 -8.29
C VAL A 409 -14.83 -0.80 -8.89
N ALA A 410 -13.85 -0.03 -8.39
CA ALA A 410 -13.59 1.33 -8.86
C ALA A 410 -13.20 1.36 -10.34
N LEU A 411 -12.38 0.41 -10.79
CA LEU A 411 -11.96 0.29 -12.19
C LEU A 411 -13.10 -0.18 -13.12
N LEU A 412 -13.98 -1.05 -12.65
CA LEU A 412 -15.20 -1.42 -13.37
C LEU A 412 -16.14 -0.20 -13.52
N LEU A 413 -16.39 0.52 -12.43
CA LEU A 413 -17.22 1.74 -12.45
C LEU A 413 -16.63 2.80 -13.36
N LEU A 414 -15.29 3.02 -13.32
CA LEU A 414 -14.60 3.94 -14.24
C LEU A 414 -14.79 3.52 -15.70
N SER A 415 -14.69 2.22 -15.99
CA SER A 415 -14.89 1.69 -17.34
C SER A 415 -16.33 1.89 -17.84
N LEU A 416 -17.31 1.67 -16.96
CA LEU A 416 -18.72 1.93 -17.27
C LEU A 416 -18.98 3.42 -17.50
N TYR A 417 -18.43 4.30 -16.63
CA TYR A 417 -18.52 5.75 -16.78
C TYR A 417 -17.94 6.24 -18.11
N MET A 418 -16.74 5.83 -18.45
CA MET A 418 -16.13 6.20 -19.74
C MET A 418 -16.93 5.68 -20.92
N GLY A 419 -17.45 4.44 -20.87
CA GLY A 419 -18.30 3.87 -21.88
C GLY A 419 -19.65 4.58 -22.02
N GLN A 420 -20.21 5.04 -20.89
CA GLN A 420 -21.41 5.86 -20.80
C GLN A 420 -21.22 7.20 -21.51
N ILE A 421 -20.15 7.94 -21.20
CA ILE A 421 -19.83 9.23 -21.80
C ILE A 421 -19.54 9.08 -23.32
N LYS A 422 -18.79 8.07 -23.71
CA LYS A 422 -18.46 7.81 -25.12
C LYS A 422 -19.64 7.30 -25.93
N GLY A 423 -20.67 6.74 -25.26
CA GLY A 423 -21.84 6.14 -25.89
C GLY A 423 -21.58 4.76 -26.50
N THR A 424 -20.60 4.03 -25.98
CA THR A 424 -20.20 2.69 -26.47
C THR A 424 -20.86 1.54 -25.70
N ILE A 425 -21.59 1.85 -24.61
CA ILE A 425 -22.35 0.90 -23.80
C ILE A 425 -23.80 1.38 -23.68
N ARG A 426 -24.74 0.44 -23.74
CA ARG A 426 -26.18 0.75 -23.57
C ARG A 426 -26.52 1.05 -22.10
N PRO A 427 -27.38 2.05 -21.83
CA PRO A 427 -27.77 2.39 -20.45
C PRO A 427 -28.35 1.21 -19.66
N GLU A 428 -29.09 0.31 -20.31
CA GLU A 428 -29.67 -0.86 -19.68
C GLU A 428 -28.60 -1.78 -19.10
N LEU A 429 -27.52 -2.03 -19.86
CA LEU A 429 -26.41 -2.88 -19.40
C LEU A 429 -25.64 -2.21 -18.23
N ILE A 430 -25.51 -0.88 -18.24
CA ILE A 430 -24.92 -0.15 -17.11
C ILE A 430 -25.75 -0.41 -15.84
N LYS A 431 -27.08 -0.24 -15.94
CA LYS A 431 -28.00 -0.46 -14.82
C LYS A 431 -28.03 -1.91 -14.33
N GLU A 432 -27.91 -2.87 -15.23
CA GLU A 432 -27.78 -4.29 -14.88
C GLU A 432 -26.51 -4.54 -14.05
N ILE A 433 -25.35 -4.05 -14.51
CA ILE A 433 -24.08 -4.24 -13.82
C ILE A 433 -24.04 -3.49 -12.49
N THR A 434 -24.50 -2.24 -12.43
CA THR A 434 -24.52 -1.46 -11.19
C THR A 434 -25.49 -2.04 -10.16
N SER A 435 -26.67 -2.53 -10.59
CA SER A 435 -27.59 -3.26 -9.71
C SER A 435 -26.97 -4.53 -9.15
N ALA A 436 -26.25 -5.29 -9.98
CA ALA A 436 -25.53 -6.47 -9.54
C ALA A 436 -24.38 -6.14 -8.57
N LEU A 437 -23.66 -5.02 -8.76
CA LEU A 437 -22.67 -4.53 -7.82
C LEU A 437 -23.27 -4.13 -6.47
N LEU A 438 -24.47 -3.52 -6.45
CA LEU A 438 -25.16 -3.13 -5.21
C LEU A 438 -25.61 -4.34 -4.39
N THR A 439 -25.89 -5.49 -5.03
CA THR A 439 -26.26 -6.75 -4.36
C THR A 439 -25.06 -7.67 -4.10
N LEU A 440 -23.88 -7.36 -4.65
CA LEU A 440 -22.68 -8.17 -4.51
C LEU A 440 -22.22 -8.38 -3.06
N PRO A 441 -22.38 -7.42 -2.13
CA PRO A 441 -22.03 -7.62 -0.72
C PRO A 441 -22.68 -8.84 -0.07
N ASP A 442 -23.92 -9.16 -0.43
CA ASP A 442 -24.63 -10.33 0.11
C ASP A 442 -24.01 -11.63 -0.43
N LYS A 443 -23.67 -11.67 -1.72
CA LYS A 443 -22.97 -12.82 -2.35
C LYS A 443 -21.54 -13.00 -1.79
N ILE A 444 -20.82 -11.91 -1.51
CA ILE A 444 -19.53 -11.99 -0.81
C ILE A 444 -19.73 -12.60 0.58
N THR A 445 -20.75 -12.18 1.31
CA THR A 445 -21.07 -12.74 2.63
C THR A 445 -21.40 -14.24 2.55
N GLU A 446 -22.00 -14.69 1.47
CA GLU A 446 -22.25 -16.11 1.22
C GLU A 446 -20.94 -16.89 0.99
N VAL A 447 -20.04 -16.39 0.14
CA VAL A 447 -18.73 -17.01 -0.10
C VAL A 447 -17.90 -17.10 1.20
N LEU A 448 -17.98 -16.10 2.07
CA LEU A 448 -17.26 -16.11 3.34
C LEU A 448 -17.71 -17.21 4.31
N LYS A 449 -18.90 -17.81 4.11
CA LYS A 449 -19.36 -18.98 4.88
C LYS A 449 -18.57 -20.24 4.55
N GLU A 450 -17.91 -20.31 3.39
CA GLU A 450 -17.05 -21.43 2.97
C GLU A 450 -15.73 -21.54 3.75
N LYS A 451 -15.56 -20.73 4.80
CA LYS A 451 -14.36 -20.67 5.64
C LYS A 451 -13.85 -22.05 6.04
N ASP A 452 -14.73 -22.91 6.57
CA ASP A 452 -14.33 -24.23 7.09
C ASP A 452 -13.87 -25.19 5.95
N HIS A 453 -14.44 -25.02 4.76
CA HIS A 453 -13.99 -25.73 3.56
C HIS A 453 -12.60 -25.25 3.13
N MET A 454 -12.38 -23.92 3.09
CA MET A 454 -11.06 -23.36 2.78
C MET A 454 -9.99 -23.79 3.78
N GLU A 455 -10.33 -23.89 5.06
CA GLU A 455 -9.42 -24.39 6.09
C GLU A 455 -9.02 -25.86 5.87
N LYS A 456 -9.96 -26.72 5.44
CA LYS A 456 -9.68 -28.12 5.09
C LYS A 456 -8.80 -28.25 3.84
N LEU A 457 -9.04 -27.42 2.82
CA LEU A 457 -8.19 -27.38 1.63
C LEU A 457 -6.78 -26.90 1.97
N ALA A 458 -6.65 -25.91 2.85
CA ALA A 458 -5.35 -25.45 3.32
C ALA A 458 -4.53 -26.53 4.04
N ASP A 459 -5.18 -27.46 4.76
CA ASP A 459 -4.49 -28.62 5.35
C ASP A 459 -3.89 -29.54 4.29
N LYS A 460 -4.52 -29.68 3.11
CA LYS A 460 -3.96 -30.45 1.99
C LYS A 460 -2.78 -29.76 1.32
N LEU A 461 -2.78 -28.42 1.31
CA LEU A 461 -1.81 -27.62 0.58
C LEU A 461 -0.59 -27.20 1.40
N LYS A 462 -0.66 -27.20 2.73
CA LYS A 462 0.36 -26.61 3.62
C LYS A 462 1.79 -27.18 3.45
N ASP A 463 1.92 -28.43 3.01
CA ASP A 463 3.20 -29.10 2.83
C ASP A 463 3.69 -29.11 1.37
N ALA A 464 2.90 -28.55 0.44
CA ALA A 464 3.30 -28.42 -0.95
C ALA A 464 4.53 -27.50 -1.10
N LYS A 465 5.39 -27.81 -2.05
CA LYS A 465 6.53 -26.96 -2.42
C LYS A 465 6.14 -25.95 -3.49
N ASP A 466 5.41 -26.43 -4.48
CA ASP A 466 4.97 -25.68 -5.65
C ASP A 466 3.47 -25.85 -5.83
N ILE A 467 2.77 -24.78 -6.17
CA ILE A 467 1.34 -24.77 -6.49
C ILE A 467 1.13 -23.94 -7.74
N PHE A 468 0.42 -24.48 -8.73
CA PHE A 468 0.08 -23.74 -9.93
C PHE A 468 -1.35 -23.25 -9.92
N TYR A 469 -1.53 -22.02 -10.38
CA TYR A 469 -2.83 -21.40 -10.59
C TYR A 469 -3.12 -21.30 -12.08
N LEU A 470 -4.33 -21.64 -12.49
CA LEU A 470 -4.75 -21.62 -13.87
C LEU A 470 -5.99 -20.73 -14.06
N GLY A 471 -5.96 -19.94 -15.11
CA GLY A 471 -7.11 -19.15 -15.55
C GLY A 471 -7.12 -18.95 -17.05
N ARG A 472 -8.28 -18.59 -17.60
CA ARG A 472 -8.42 -18.16 -18.99
C ARG A 472 -9.13 -16.82 -19.06
N SER A 473 -8.77 -16.00 -20.05
CA SER A 473 -9.34 -14.66 -20.16
C SER A 473 -9.08 -13.85 -18.88
N ILE A 474 -10.09 -13.19 -18.35
CA ILE A 474 -10.01 -12.39 -17.12
C ILE A 474 -9.64 -13.24 -15.89
N ASP A 475 -10.03 -14.53 -15.84
CA ASP A 475 -9.68 -15.44 -14.76
C ASP A 475 -8.15 -15.68 -14.62
N TYR A 476 -7.37 -15.45 -15.67
CA TYR A 476 -5.91 -15.53 -15.57
C TYR A 476 -5.35 -14.42 -14.65
N ALA A 477 -5.85 -13.20 -14.76
CA ALA A 477 -5.44 -12.10 -13.89
C ALA A 477 -5.83 -12.38 -12.42
N ILE A 478 -6.96 -13.05 -12.19
CA ILE A 478 -7.40 -13.46 -10.85
C ILE A 478 -6.55 -14.61 -10.30
N ALA A 479 -6.18 -15.56 -11.15
CA ALA A 479 -5.23 -16.63 -10.81
C ALA A 479 -3.86 -16.06 -10.40
N MET A 480 -3.38 -15.02 -11.08
CA MET A 480 -2.14 -14.31 -10.70
C MET A 480 -2.23 -13.70 -9.30
N GLU A 481 -3.36 -13.07 -8.96
CA GLU A 481 -3.58 -12.52 -7.62
C GLU A 481 -3.67 -13.60 -6.55
N GLY A 482 -4.37 -14.71 -6.82
CA GLY A 482 -4.43 -15.87 -5.91
C GLY A 482 -3.05 -16.47 -5.64
N ALA A 483 -2.25 -16.64 -6.68
CA ALA A 483 -0.86 -17.12 -6.56
C ALA A 483 0.01 -16.16 -5.76
N LEU A 484 -0.13 -14.85 -5.98
CA LEU A 484 0.58 -13.82 -5.22
C LEU A 484 0.22 -13.88 -3.74
N LYS A 485 -1.05 -13.93 -3.39
CA LYS A 485 -1.50 -14.04 -1.98
C LYS A 485 -0.94 -15.27 -1.30
N LEU A 486 -0.98 -16.41 -1.98
CA LEU A 486 -0.46 -17.66 -1.41
C LEU A 486 1.04 -17.58 -1.13
N LYS A 487 1.84 -17.11 -2.10
CA LYS A 487 3.31 -17.00 -1.91
C LYS A 487 3.70 -16.01 -0.83
N GLU A 488 3.01 -14.87 -0.73
CA GLU A 488 3.28 -13.84 0.28
C GLU A 488 3.09 -14.36 1.71
N ILE A 489 2.06 -15.16 1.95
CA ILE A 489 1.60 -15.55 3.29
C ILE A 489 2.13 -16.92 3.70
N SER A 490 2.14 -17.88 2.78
CA SER A 490 2.53 -19.25 3.07
C SER A 490 4.01 -19.56 2.81
N TYR A 491 4.68 -18.72 1.99
CA TYR A 491 6.03 -18.95 1.46
C TYR A 491 6.14 -20.20 0.59
N ILE A 492 5.02 -20.74 0.09
CA ILE A 492 4.99 -21.76 -0.94
C ILE A 492 5.25 -21.08 -2.28
N HIS A 493 6.08 -21.66 -3.12
CA HIS A 493 6.24 -21.17 -4.48
C HIS A 493 4.93 -21.37 -5.25
N ALA A 494 4.32 -20.30 -5.68
CA ALA A 494 3.04 -20.32 -6.40
C ALA A 494 3.13 -19.46 -7.65
N GLU A 495 2.75 -20.02 -8.80
CA GLU A 495 2.74 -19.31 -10.08
C GLU A 495 1.40 -19.48 -10.79
N ALA A 496 1.01 -18.45 -11.54
CA ALA A 496 -0.19 -18.49 -12.36
C ALA A 496 0.15 -18.53 -13.85
N TYR A 497 -0.62 -19.31 -14.58
CA TYR A 497 -0.48 -19.45 -16.03
C TYR A 497 -1.83 -19.27 -16.73
N ALA A 498 -1.79 -18.64 -17.88
CA ALA A 498 -2.87 -18.76 -18.84
C ALA A 498 -2.99 -20.26 -19.19
N ALA A 499 -4.11 -20.89 -18.89
CA ALA A 499 -4.22 -22.34 -18.90
C ALA A 499 -3.88 -22.99 -20.26
N GLY A 500 -4.10 -22.26 -21.38
CA GLY A 500 -3.69 -22.71 -22.71
C GLY A 500 -2.18 -22.75 -22.91
N GLU A 501 -1.43 -21.89 -22.19
CA GLU A 501 0.02 -21.74 -22.31
C GLU A 501 0.81 -22.87 -21.63
N LEU A 502 0.16 -23.65 -20.74
CA LEU A 502 0.80 -24.78 -20.08
C LEU A 502 1.53 -25.73 -21.04
N LYS A 503 0.96 -25.98 -22.22
CA LYS A 503 1.50 -26.89 -23.24
C LYS A 503 2.84 -26.46 -23.81
N HIS A 504 3.17 -25.18 -23.66
CA HIS A 504 4.36 -24.57 -24.24
C HIS A 504 5.58 -24.58 -23.31
N GLY A 505 5.56 -25.45 -22.27
CA GLY A 505 6.71 -25.67 -21.37
C GLY A 505 6.30 -26.12 -19.98
N THR A 506 5.50 -25.33 -19.28
CA THR A 506 5.17 -25.49 -17.87
C THR A 506 4.54 -26.84 -17.52
N LEU A 507 3.85 -27.48 -18.46
CA LEU A 507 3.26 -28.80 -18.27
C LEU A 507 4.29 -29.88 -17.87
N ALA A 508 5.57 -29.66 -18.17
CA ALA A 508 6.68 -30.52 -17.73
C ALA A 508 6.85 -30.55 -16.20
N LEU A 509 6.39 -29.52 -15.47
CA LEU A 509 6.49 -29.41 -14.02
C LEU A 509 5.31 -30.06 -13.28
N ILE A 510 4.27 -30.47 -14.00
CA ILE A 510 3.07 -31.05 -13.42
C ILE A 510 3.31 -32.50 -13.05
N THR A 511 3.21 -32.83 -11.77
CA THR A 511 3.30 -34.16 -11.19
C THR A 511 2.17 -34.38 -10.18
N LYS A 512 2.08 -35.58 -9.63
CA LYS A 512 1.13 -35.88 -8.54
C LYS A 512 1.36 -35.07 -7.26
N GLU A 513 2.56 -34.51 -7.10
CA GLU A 513 2.93 -33.68 -5.94
C GLU A 513 2.70 -32.20 -6.16
N THR A 514 2.20 -31.83 -7.35
CA THR A 514 1.97 -30.43 -7.74
C THR A 514 0.47 -30.13 -7.74
N PRO A 515 -0.10 -29.59 -6.64
CA PRO A 515 -1.48 -29.14 -6.62
C PRO A 515 -1.73 -28.02 -7.63
N VAL A 516 -2.92 -28.01 -8.20
CA VAL A 516 -3.33 -26.98 -9.17
C VAL A 516 -4.62 -26.35 -8.70
N ILE A 517 -4.70 -25.02 -8.71
CA ILE A 517 -5.91 -24.25 -8.46
C ILE A 517 -6.39 -23.65 -9.79
N ALA A 518 -7.60 -23.97 -10.19
CA ALA A 518 -8.15 -23.61 -11.49
C ALA A 518 -9.38 -22.71 -11.34
N VAL A 519 -9.33 -21.48 -11.88
CA VAL A 519 -10.45 -20.53 -11.87
C VAL A 519 -11.23 -20.67 -13.17
N ALA A 520 -12.54 -20.92 -13.09
CA ALA A 520 -13.42 -21.25 -14.23
C ALA A 520 -14.76 -20.48 -14.13
N THR A 521 -14.69 -19.14 -14.13
CA THR A 521 -15.88 -18.27 -14.02
C THR A 521 -16.32 -17.66 -15.36
N GLN A 522 -15.51 -17.82 -16.42
CA GLN A 522 -15.79 -17.24 -17.73
C GLN A 522 -16.48 -18.25 -18.63
N SER A 523 -17.79 -18.12 -18.80
CA SER A 523 -18.66 -19.11 -19.48
C SER A 523 -18.20 -19.37 -20.92
N HIS A 524 -17.75 -18.33 -21.64
CA HIS A 524 -17.34 -18.44 -23.05
C HIS A 524 -16.06 -19.28 -23.28
N VAL A 525 -15.26 -19.52 -22.24
CA VAL A 525 -14.04 -20.34 -22.27
C VAL A 525 -14.07 -21.53 -21.31
N ALA A 526 -15.17 -21.79 -20.61
CA ALA A 526 -15.30 -22.84 -19.59
C ALA A 526 -14.92 -24.22 -20.12
N SER A 527 -15.43 -24.62 -21.30
CA SER A 527 -15.09 -25.91 -21.91
C SER A 527 -13.59 -26.08 -22.20
N LYS A 528 -12.90 -24.98 -22.53
CA LYS A 528 -11.46 -24.99 -22.73
C LYS A 528 -10.71 -25.11 -21.40
N MET A 529 -11.24 -24.48 -20.36
CA MET A 529 -10.71 -24.58 -19.01
C MET A 529 -10.81 -26.02 -18.48
N TYR A 530 -11.96 -26.67 -18.63
CA TYR A 530 -12.14 -28.08 -18.28
C TYR A 530 -11.18 -29.01 -18.98
N SER A 531 -10.91 -28.79 -20.28
CA SER A 531 -9.91 -29.54 -21.03
C SER A 531 -8.50 -29.35 -20.42
N ASN A 532 -8.11 -28.15 -20.01
CA ASN A 532 -6.84 -27.90 -19.35
C ASN A 532 -6.76 -28.55 -17.94
N ILE A 533 -7.86 -28.59 -17.20
CA ILE A 533 -7.95 -29.33 -15.94
C ILE A 533 -7.68 -30.82 -16.18
N GLN A 534 -8.29 -31.42 -17.21
CA GLN A 534 -8.04 -32.82 -17.57
C GLN A 534 -6.58 -33.09 -17.93
N GLU A 535 -5.92 -32.15 -18.62
CA GLU A 535 -4.52 -32.29 -19.01
C GLU A 535 -3.56 -32.39 -17.81
N VAL A 536 -3.79 -31.57 -16.76
CA VAL A 536 -2.96 -31.64 -15.55
C VAL A 536 -3.34 -32.86 -14.70
N ARG A 537 -4.62 -33.22 -14.61
CA ARG A 537 -5.08 -34.43 -13.92
C ARG A 537 -4.55 -35.73 -14.55
N ALA A 538 -4.44 -35.79 -15.87
CA ALA A 538 -3.85 -36.91 -16.58
C ALA A 538 -2.37 -37.15 -16.20
N ARG A 539 -1.71 -36.14 -15.57
CA ARG A 539 -0.35 -36.23 -15.02
C ARG A 539 -0.31 -36.47 -13.51
N GLY A 540 -1.49 -36.71 -12.93
CA GLY A 540 -1.64 -37.03 -11.51
C GLY A 540 -1.84 -35.83 -10.58
N ALA A 541 -1.91 -34.59 -11.08
CA ALA A 541 -2.15 -33.42 -10.25
C ALA A 541 -3.52 -33.46 -9.57
N GLU A 542 -3.59 -33.10 -8.30
CA GLU A 542 -4.84 -32.75 -7.63
C GLU A 542 -5.26 -31.33 -8.04
N VAL A 543 -6.53 -31.16 -8.41
CA VAL A 543 -7.04 -29.89 -8.90
C VAL A 543 -8.17 -29.40 -8.01
N ILE A 544 -8.02 -28.19 -7.47
CA ILE A 544 -9.08 -27.43 -6.80
C ILE A 544 -9.67 -26.49 -7.84
N GLY A 545 -10.93 -26.75 -8.22
CA GLY A 545 -11.65 -25.89 -9.17
C GLY A 545 -12.47 -24.83 -8.45
N ILE A 546 -12.33 -23.56 -8.84
CA ILE A 546 -13.18 -22.45 -8.37
C ILE A 546 -14.15 -22.07 -9.50
N GLY A 547 -15.44 -22.19 -9.25
CA GLY A 547 -16.46 -21.92 -10.24
C GLY A 547 -17.84 -21.72 -9.65
N TYR A 548 -18.85 -21.58 -10.49
CA TYR A 548 -20.21 -21.29 -10.03
C TYR A 548 -20.88 -22.50 -9.36
N ASP A 549 -21.76 -22.21 -8.41
CA ASP A 549 -22.56 -23.20 -7.66
C ASP A 549 -23.58 -23.97 -8.53
N ASP A 550 -23.99 -23.38 -9.64
CA ASP A 550 -24.90 -23.96 -10.63
C ASP A 550 -24.16 -24.62 -11.83
N ASP A 551 -22.83 -24.80 -11.75
CA ASP A 551 -22.03 -25.46 -12.77
C ASP A 551 -21.67 -26.90 -12.37
N PRO A 552 -22.45 -27.92 -12.78
CA PRO A 552 -22.20 -29.31 -12.45
C PRO A 552 -21.02 -29.91 -13.23
N GLU A 553 -20.53 -29.25 -14.28
CA GLU A 553 -19.47 -29.77 -15.11
C GLU A 553 -18.12 -29.69 -14.37
N LEU A 554 -17.84 -28.59 -13.64
CA LEU A 554 -16.59 -28.42 -12.93
C LEU A 554 -16.25 -29.59 -11.99
N GLU A 555 -17.26 -30.16 -11.31
CA GLU A 555 -17.09 -31.32 -10.41
C GLU A 555 -16.61 -32.58 -11.12
N LYS A 556 -16.93 -32.74 -12.40
CA LYS A 556 -16.50 -33.92 -13.17
C LYS A 556 -15.00 -33.85 -13.47
N TYR A 557 -14.45 -32.65 -13.52
CA TYR A 557 -13.08 -32.41 -13.92
C TYR A 557 -12.13 -32.11 -12.76
N ALA A 558 -12.56 -31.41 -11.73
CA ALA A 558 -11.75 -31.07 -10.55
C ALA A 558 -11.71 -32.23 -9.54
N THR A 559 -10.70 -32.25 -8.69
CA THR A 559 -10.60 -33.18 -7.55
C THR A 559 -11.42 -32.68 -6.36
N ASP A 560 -11.36 -31.38 -6.12
CA ASP A 560 -12.16 -30.63 -5.16
C ASP A 560 -12.75 -29.39 -5.85
N THR A 561 -13.89 -28.90 -5.37
CA THR A 561 -14.53 -27.70 -5.93
C THR A 561 -14.84 -26.68 -4.86
N VAL A 562 -14.58 -25.42 -5.15
CA VAL A 562 -15.00 -24.27 -4.37
C VAL A 562 -16.07 -23.52 -5.15
N ARG A 563 -17.26 -23.44 -4.58
CA ARG A 563 -18.43 -22.90 -5.26
C ARG A 563 -18.67 -21.45 -4.87
N ILE A 564 -18.93 -20.62 -5.86
CA ILE A 564 -19.35 -19.23 -5.67
C ILE A 564 -20.72 -18.99 -6.32
N PRO A 565 -21.55 -18.11 -5.75
CA PRO A 565 -22.82 -17.74 -6.36
C PRO A 565 -22.63 -17.18 -7.77
N ARG A 566 -23.53 -17.54 -8.69
CA ARG A 566 -23.44 -16.99 -10.05
C ARG A 566 -23.67 -15.49 -10.05
N VAL A 567 -22.78 -14.81 -10.78
CA VAL A 567 -22.80 -13.37 -11.05
C VAL A 567 -22.50 -13.13 -12.53
N ASP A 568 -22.66 -11.86 -12.96
CA ASP A 568 -22.17 -11.42 -14.26
C ASP A 568 -20.67 -11.67 -14.42
N GLU A 569 -20.22 -12.02 -15.62
CA GLU A 569 -18.82 -12.38 -15.89
C GLU A 569 -17.81 -11.25 -15.60
N PHE A 570 -18.24 -9.98 -15.65
CA PHE A 570 -17.41 -8.82 -15.29
C PHE A 570 -17.35 -8.59 -13.77
N ILE A 571 -18.29 -9.13 -13.00
CA ILE A 571 -18.33 -9.06 -11.54
C ILE A 571 -17.63 -10.29 -10.91
N ALA A 572 -17.59 -11.40 -11.64
CA ALA A 572 -16.98 -12.64 -11.18
C ALA A 572 -15.55 -12.48 -10.63
N PRO A 573 -14.66 -11.65 -11.21
CA PRO A 573 -13.34 -11.37 -10.65
C PRO A 573 -13.35 -10.91 -9.19
N ILE A 574 -14.32 -10.07 -8.81
CA ILE A 574 -14.45 -9.53 -7.45
C ILE A 574 -14.84 -10.63 -6.46
N LEU A 575 -15.63 -11.60 -6.91
CA LEU A 575 -16.13 -12.68 -6.06
C LEU A 575 -15.16 -13.87 -5.98
N SER A 576 -14.58 -14.27 -7.11
CA SER A 576 -13.74 -15.47 -7.21
C SER A 576 -12.36 -15.34 -6.54
N VAL A 577 -11.88 -14.12 -6.27
CA VAL A 577 -10.63 -13.90 -5.53
C VAL A 577 -10.77 -14.21 -4.04
N ILE A 578 -11.97 -14.09 -3.46
CA ILE A 578 -12.19 -14.21 -2.02
C ILE A 578 -11.87 -15.61 -1.47
N PRO A 579 -12.29 -16.72 -2.10
CA PRO A 579 -11.86 -18.05 -1.69
C PRO A 579 -10.33 -18.22 -1.69
N MET A 580 -9.64 -17.65 -2.67
CA MET A 580 -8.17 -17.73 -2.75
C MET A 580 -7.48 -16.92 -1.65
N GLN A 581 -8.06 -15.79 -1.23
CA GLN A 581 -7.58 -15.02 -0.07
C GLN A 581 -7.75 -15.83 1.23
N LEU A 582 -8.89 -16.49 1.44
CA LEU A 582 -9.11 -17.37 2.58
C LEU A 582 -8.16 -18.57 2.56
N LEU A 583 -7.96 -19.18 1.39
CA LEU A 583 -7.04 -20.31 1.22
C LEU A 583 -5.61 -19.91 1.55
N ALA A 584 -5.13 -18.78 1.07
CA ALA A 584 -3.81 -18.24 1.40
C ALA A 584 -3.68 -17.97 2.91
N TYR A 585 -4.67 -17.33 3.52
CA TYR A 585 -4.71 -17.07 4.95
C TYR A 585 -4.57 -18.34 5.78
N PHE A 586 -5.45 -19.35 5.53
CA PHE A 586 -5.42 -20.59 6.30
C PHE A 586 -4.14 -21.40 6.05
N THR A 587 -3.64 -21.43 4.82
CA THR A 587 -2.36 -22.09 4.51
C THR A 587 -1.22 -21.44 5.29
N GLY A 588 -1.18 -20.11 5.36
CA GLY A 588 -0.19 -19.38 6.16
C GLY A 588 -0.27 -19.73 7.65
N ILE A 589 -1.49 -19.73 8.21
CA ILE A 589 -1.73 -20.12 9.62
C ILE A 589 -1.29 -21.56 9.90
N LYS A 590 -1.66 -22.52 9.04
CA LYS A 590 -1.28 -23.94 9.20
C LYS A 590 0.24 -24.16 9.13
N ARG A 591 0.97 -23.27 8.48
CA ARG A 591 2.44 -23.25 8.43
C ARG A 591 3.09 -22.49 9.59
N GLY A 592 2.30 -21.89 10.49
CA GLY A 592 2.78 -21.13 11.63
C GLY A 592 3.37 -19.75 11.27
N ASN A 593 3.00 -19.19 10.11
CA ASN A 593 3.49 -17.91 9.65
C ASN A 593 2.70 -16.72 10.25
N ASP A 594 3.35 -15.58 10.38
CA ASP A 594 2.68 -14.30 10.69
C ASP A 594 2.00 -13.77 9.41
N VAL A 595 0.69 -13.91 9.33
CA VAL A 595 -0.10 -13.53 8.14
C VAL A 595 -0.34 -12.03 8.03
N ASP A 596 -0.21 -11.28 9.13
CA ASP A 596 -0.33 -9.82 9.12
C ASP A 596 0.98 -9.14 8.69
N LYS A 597 2.12 -9.74 9.09
CA LYS A 597 3.47 -9.23 8.85
C LYS A 597 4.38 -10.35 8.30
N PRO A 598 4.16 -10.79 7.06
CA PRO A 598 4.98 -11.84 6.45
C PRO A 598 6.43 -11.34 6.28
N ARG A 599 7.38 -12.29 6.38
CA ARG A 599 8.81 -11.97 6.31
C ARG A 599 9.17 -11.27 5.00
N ASN A 600 10.14 -10.34 5.07
CA ASN A 600 10.71 -9.64 3.91
C ASN A 600 9.70 -8.83 3.06
N LEU A 601 8.51 -8.56 3.57
CA LEU A 601 7.51 -7.74 2.89
C LEU A 601 7.11 -6.54 3.74
N ALA A 602 6.78 -5.45 3.07
CA ALA A 602 6.24 -4.23 3.67
C ALA A 602 4.91 -3.85 3.01
N LYS A 603 3.99 -3.23 3.77
CA LYS A 603 2.66 -2.84 3.26
C LYS A 603 2.72 -1.90 2.07
N SER A 604 3.72 -1.03 2.01
CA SER A 604 3.93 -0.09 0.91
C SER A 604 5.43 0.14 0.70
N VAL A 605 5.88 0.10 -0.54
CA VAL A 605 7.28 0.31 -0.93
C VAL A 605 7.46 1.76 -1.36
N THR A 606 8.21 2.55 -0.59
CA THR A 606 8.45 3.98 -0.81
C THR A 606 9.91 4.31 -1.10
N VAL A 607 10.69 3.31 -1.42
CA VAL A 607 12.09 3.39 -1.86
C VAL A 607 12.27 2.49 -3.09
N GLU A 608 13.24 2.83 -3.92
CA GLU A 608 13.69 1.99 -5.03
C GLU A 608 14.66 0.92 -4.55
#